data_bd92f9e715365abafcfbf6ad3d1e33ff
#
_entry.id   bd92f9e715365abafcfbf6ad3d1e33ff
#
_cell.length_a   1.000
_cell.length_b   1.000
_cell.length_c   1.000
_cell.angle_alpha   90.00
_cell.angle_beta   90.00
_cell.angle_gamma   90.00
#
_symmetry.space_group_name_H-M   'P 1'
#
loop_
_entity.id
_entity.type
_entity.pdbx_description
1 polymer ?
#
loop_
_entity_poly.entity_id
_entity_poly.type
_entity_poly.pdbx_seq_one_letter_code
_entity_poly.pdbx_strand_id
1 'polypeptide(L)'
;MTEQQILDHISNGDEVALDYLYKKHYAMMTKMVLKNNGTIEEANDVYQEALIIFWQKAISGNLKITSKISTYLYSICKNYWMKELNRKKRLSYADHEGSTFQSDHGDIISKVVKEAIEALGDPCKSVLTYYYFNEMSMSDIADRMNYSNADTVKAKKYKCKKRLDILIKKNYNQEDFFN
;
A
#
# COMPACT_ATOMS: atom_id res chain seq x y z
N MET A 1 -8.53 -14.75 -22.56
CA MET A 1 -8.19 -15.82 -21.61
C MET A 1 -9.05 -15.69 -20.37
N THR A 2 -9.56 -16.80 -19.85
CA THR A 2 -10.21 -16.86 -18.53
C THR A 2 -9.15 -16.82 -17.42
N GLU A 3 -9.56 -16.56 -16.18
CA GLU A 3 -8.63 -16.54 -15.04
C GLU A 3 -7.96 -17.91 -14.83
N GLN A 4 -8.72 -18.99 -15.01
CA GLN A 4 -8.17 -20.35 -14.92
C GLN A 4 -7.12 -20.61 -16.01
N GLN A 5 -7.39 -20.25 -17.26
CA GLN A 5 -6.43 -20.39 -18.36
C GLN A 5 -5.13 -19.60 -18.08
N ILE A 6 -5.24 -18.40 -17.50
CA ILE A 6 -4.07 -17.60 -17.12
C ILE A 6 -3.23 -18.36 -16.08
N LEU A 7 -3.85 -18.92 -15.05
CA LEU A 7 -3.15 -19.68 -14.02
C LEU A 7 -2.53 -20.97 -14.57
N ASP A 8 -3.22 -21.66 -15.48
CA ASP A 8 -2.73 -22.87 -16.14
C ASP A 8 -1.48 -22.58 -17.00
N HIS A 9 -1.51 -21.50 -17.80
CA HIS A 9 -0.35 -21.05 -18.57
C HIS A 9 0.84 -20.71 -17.65
N ILE A 10 0.60 -19.97 -16.57
CA ILE A 10 1.66 -19.63 -15.62
C ILE A 10 2.25 -20.87 -14.95
N SER A 11 1.40 -21.82 -14.55
CA SER A 11 1.86 -23.08 -13.93
C SER A 11 2.74 -23.92 -14.87
N ASN A 12 2.51 -23.80 -16.17
CA ASN A 12 3.30 -24.44 -17.21
C ASN A 12 4.57 -23.64 -17.62
N GLY A 13 4.81 -22.48 -16.98
CA GLY A 13 5.93 -21.61 -17.31
C GLY A 13 5.76 -20.84 -18.63
N ASP A 14 4.52 -20.72 -19.13
CA ASP A 14 4.21 -20.08 -20.40
C ASP A 14 4.01 -18.56 -20.21
N GLU A 15 4.91 -17.77 -20.78
CA GLU A 15 4.93 -16.31 -20.67
C GLU A 15 3.77 -15.61 -21.41
N VAL A 16 3.04 -16.31 -22.27
CA VAL A 16 1.87 -15.74 -22.99
C VAL A 16 0.84 -15.16 -22.03
N ALA A 17 0.69 -15.75 -20.84
CA ALA A 17 -0.19 -15.24 -19.82
C ALA A 17 0.26 -13.87 -19.27
N LEU A 18 1.57 -13.65 -19.13
CA LEU A 18 2.11 -12.36 -18.67
C LEU A 18 1.88 -11.26 -19.71
N ASP A 19 2.14 -11.56 -20.99
CA ASP A 19 1.92 -10.62 -22.09
C ASP A 19 0.44 -10.23 -22.20
N TYR A 20 -0.46 -11.21 -22.04
CA TYR A 20 -1.89 -10.95 -22.00
C TYR A 20 -2.30 -10.05 -20.82
N LEU A 21 -1.81 -10.34 -19.61
CA LEU A 21 -2.10 -9.53 -18.42
C LEU A 21 -1.56 -8.12 -18.56
N TYR A 22 -0.31 -8.00 -19.08
CA TYR A 22 0.33 -6.71 -19.32
C TYR A 22 -0.55 -5.84 -20.22
N LYS A 23 -0.88 -6.31 -21.41
CA LYS A 23 -1.69 -5.57 -22.38
C LYS A 23 -3.07 -5.21 -21.85
N LYS A 24 -3.73 -6.16 -21.18
CA LYS A 24 -5.11 -6.00 -20.71
C LYS A 24 -5.26 -5.00 -19.56
N HIS A 25 -4.30 -4.93 -18.66
CA HIS A 25 -4.44 -4.15 -17.44
C HIS A 25 -3.51 -2.92 -17.36
N TYR A 26 -2.67 -2.72 -18.37
CA TYR A 26 -1.70 -1.63 -18.45
C TYR A 26 -2.32 -0.26 -18.16
N ALA A 27 -3.36 0.11 -18.90
CA ALA A 27 -4.00 1.42 -18.75
C ALA A 27 -4.54 1.68 -17.34
N MET A 28 -5.06 0.64 -16.67
CA MET A 28 -5.58 0.76 -15.31
C MET A 28 -4.44 1.01 -14.31
N MET A 29 -3.32 0.28 -14.44
CA MET A 29 -2.17 0.40 -13.54
C MET A 29 -1.46 1.74 -13.74
N THR A 30 -1.24 2.14 -15.00
CA THR A 30 -0.66 3.45 -15.35
C THR A 30 -1.50 4.59 -14.77
N LYS A 31 -2.82 4.55 -14.96
CA LYS A 31 -3.72 5.57 -14.40
C LYS A 31 -3.62 5.66 -12.87
N MET A 32 -3.43 4.53 -12.19
CA MET A 32 -3.28 4.51 -10.73
C MET A 32 -2.00 5.21 -10.29
N VAL A 33 -0.87 4.95 -10.94
CA VAL A 33 0.43 5.57 -10.62
C VAL A 33 0.40 7.07 -10.92
N LEU A 34 -0.10 7.46 -12.11
CA LEU A 34 -0.21 8.87 -12.50
C LEU A 34 -1.10 9.68 -11.55
N LYS A 35 -2.22 9.10 -11.09
CA LYS A 35 -3.09 9.75 -10.08
C LYS A 35 -2.43 9.94 -8.72
N ASN A 36 -1.34 9.24 -8.47
CA ASN A 36 -0.58 9.31 -7.23
C ASN A 36 0.81 9.91 -7.46
N ASN A 37 0.90 10.95 -8.28
CA ASN A 37 2.12 11.74 -8.54
C ASN A 37 3.30 10.93 -9.12
N GLY A 38 3.01 9.89 -9.89
CA GLY A 38 4.03 9.14 -10.63
C GLY A 38 4.12 9.56 -12.09
N THR A 39 5.15 9.07 -12.76
CA THR A 39 5.37 9.21 -14.21
C THR A 39 4.94 7.96 -14.98
N ILE A 40 4.92 8.03 -16.31
CA ILE A 40 4.63 6.87 -17.17
C ILE A 40 5.72 5.80 -17.01
N GLU A 41 6.99 6.22 -16.94
CA GLU A 41 8.13 5.33 -16.74
C GLU A 41 8.01 4.57 -15.42
N GLU A 42 7.72 5.27 -14.34
CA GLU A 42 7.47 4.66 -13.04
C GLU A 42 6.26 3.72 -13.02
N ALA A 43 5.22 4.04 -13.78
CA ALA A 43 4.07 3.16 -13.92
C ALA A 43 4.45 1.86 -14.63
N ASN A 44 5.33 1.91 -15.64
CA ASN A 44 5.86 0.73 -16.31
C ASN A 44 6.65 -0.14 -15.34
N ASP A 45 7.58 0.45 -14.58
CA ASP A 45 8.42 -0.27 -13.63
C ASP A 45 7.57 -0.93 -12.52
N VAL A 46 6.65 -0.18 -11.95
CA VAL A 46 5.72 -0.67 -10.91
C VAL A 46 4.88 -1.83 -11.43
N TYR A 47 4.42 -1.75 -12.67
CA TYR A 47 3.57 -2.81 -13.22
C TYR A 47 4.38 -4.05 -13.61
N GLN A 48 5.57 -3.90 -14.15
CA GLN A 48 6.48 -5.02 -14.42
C GLN A 48 6.82 -5.75 -13.11
N GLU A 49 7.19 -5.03 -12.07
CA GLU A 49 7.49 -5.61 -10.76
C GLU A 49 6.27 -6.36 -10.17
N ALA A 50 5.09 -5.79 -10.31
CA ALA A 50 3.86 -6.44 -9.86
C ALA A 50 3.55 -7.75 -10.60
N LEU A 51 3.86 -7.81 -11.89
CA LEU A 51 3.74 -9.04 -12.69
C LEU A 51 4.75 -10.10 -12.28
N ILE A 52 6.01 -9.70 -12.01
CA ILE A 52 7.05 -10.60 -11.51
C ILE A 52 6.63 -11.20 -10.16
N ILE A 53 6.18 -10.38 -9.22
CA ILE A 53 5.68 -10.84 -7.91
C ILE A 53 4.49 -11.79 -8.07
N PHE A 54 3.57 -11.48 -8.97
CA PHE A 54 2.41 -12.32 -9.25
C PHE A 54 2.84 -13.68 -9.81
N TRP A 55 3.72 -13.67 -10.80
CA TRP A 55 4.28 -14.87 -11.44
C TRP A 55 4.98 -15.78 -10.44
N GLN A 56 5.90 -15.23 -9.65
CA GLN A 56 6.64 -15.99 -8.63
C GLN A 56 5.70 -16.67 -7.63
N LYS A 57 4.66 -15.97 -7.19
CA LYS A 57 3.65 -16.53 -6.26
C LYS A 57 2.79 -17.61 -6.92
N ALA A 58 2.48 -17.45 -8.20
CA ALA A 58 1.71 -18.44 -8.94
C ALA A 58 2.49 -19.74 -9.15
N ILE A 59 3.75 -19.65 -9.58
CA ILE A 59 4.62 -20.82 -9.75
C ILE A 59 4.90 -21.54 -8.42
N SER A 60 5.15 -20.79 -7.35
CA SER A 60 5.45 -21.38 -6.04
C SER A 60 4.24 -22.03 -5.35
N GLY A 61 3.06 -22.02 -5.96
CA GLY A 61 1.82 -22.54 -5.37
C GLY A 61 1.31 -21.74 -4.16
N ASN A 62 1.96 -20.62 -3.83
CA ASN A 62 1.59 -19.76 -2.70
C ASN A 62 0.51 -18.72 -3.05
N LEU A 63 -0.02 -18.77 -4.29
CA LEU A 63 -1.01 -17.82 -4.75
C LEU A 63 -2.41 -18.22 -4.24
N LYS A 64 -2.90 -17.48 -3.24
CA LYS A 64 -4.28 -17.58 -2.76
C LYS A 64 -5.07 -16.39 -3.29
N ILE A 65 -5.75 -16.56 -4.42
CA ILE A 65 -6.63 -15.54 -4.98
C ILE A 65 -8.05 -15.80 -4.51
N THR A 66 -8.61 -14.85 -3.76
CA THR A 66 -10.01 -14.82 -3.35
C THR A 66 -10.82 -13.76 -4.12
N SER A 67 -10.18 -13.10 -5.10
CA SER A 67 -10.72 -12.02 -5.92
C SER A 67 -10.25 -12.19 -7.36
N LYS A 68 -10.71 -11.32 -8.27
CA LYS A 68 -10.22 -11.31 -9.66
C LYS A 68 -8.71 -11.03 -9.72
N ILE A 69 -8.02 -11.65 -10.68
CA ILE A 69 -6.58 -11.44 -10.94
C ILE A 69 -6.27 -9.93 -11.09
N SER A 70 -7.13 -9.20 -11.80
CA SER A 70 -6.97 -7.74 -11.95
C SER A 70 -6.99 -6.98 -10.62
N THR A 71 -7.85 -7.36 -9.68
CA THR A 71 -7.92 -6.76 -8.35
C THR A 71 -6.66 -7.10 -7.53
N TYR A 72 -6.17 -8.32 -7.66
CA TYR A 72 -4.96 -8.75 -6.98
C TYR A 72 -3.72 -8.01 -7.52
N LEU A 73 -3.55 -7.94 -8.84
CA LEU A 73 -2.49 -7.16 -9.48
C LEU A 73 -2.56 -5.67 -9.08
N TYR A 74 -3.75 -5.09 -9.10
CA TYR A 74 -3.93 -3.70 -8.66
C TYR A 74 -3.46 -3.49 -7.22
N SER A 75 -3.75 -4.43 -6.33
CA SER A 75 -3.30 -4.34 -4.92
C SER A 75 -1.79 -4.42 -4.79
N ILE A 76 -1.11 -5.27 -5.57
CA ILE A 76 0.35 -5.35 -5.60
C ILE A 76 0.94 -4.03 -6.11
N CYS A 77 0.49 -3.54 -7.27
CA CYS A 77 0.94 -2.27 -7.84
C CYS A 77 0.77 -1.12 -6.86
N LYS A 78 -0.41 -1.01 -6.24
CA LYS A 78 -0.71 0.05 -5.29
C LYS A 78 0.22 -0.01 -4.07
N ASN A 79 0.41 -1.19 -3.50
CA ASN A 79 1.29 -1.36 -2.34
C ASN A 79 2.75 -1.06 -2.69
N TYR A 80 3.21 -1.51 -3.86
CA TYR A 80 4.56 -1.24 -4.34
C TYR A 80 4.76 0.26 -4.59
N TRP A 81 3.84 0.91 -5.30
CA TRP A 81 3.89 2.35 -5.55
C TRP A 81 3.89 3.19 -4.27
N MET A 82 3.06 2.84 -3.28
CA MET A 82 3.05 3.54 -1.99
C MET A 82 4.37 3.42 -1.25
N LYS A 83 5.05 2.27 -1.33
CA LYS A 83 6.40 2.10 -0.78
C LYS A 83 7.41 3.01 -1.50
N GLU A 84 7.37 3.06 -2.84
CA GLU A 84 8.24 3.93 -3.62
C GLU A 84 8.02 5.40 -3.33
N LEU A 85 6.77 5.85 -3.20
CA LEU A 85 6.46 7.21 -2.78
C LEU A 85 7.03 7.55 -1.40
N ASN A 86 6.91 6.63 -0.44
CA ASN A 86 7.46 6.82 0.89
C ASN A 86 9.00 6.83 0.86
N ARG A 87 9.62 6.00 0.01
CA ARG A 87 11.09 6.00 -0.20
C ARG A 87 11.55 7.33 -0.80
N LYS A 88 10.88 7.83 -1.83
CA LYS A 88 11.20 9.12 -2.47
C LYS A 88 11.09 10.28 -1.48
N LYS A 89 10.01 10.31 -0.69
CA LYS A 89 9.85 11.32 0.35
C LYS A 89 11.02 11.29 1.34
N ARG A 90 11.44 10.11 1.81
CA ARG A 90 12.58 9.99 2.73
C ARG A 90 13.90 10.47 2.12
N LEU A 91 14.16 10.16 0.84
CA LEU A 91 15.36 10.62 0.14
C LEU A 91 15.35 12.13 -0.04
N SER A 92 14.23 12.73 -0.41
CA SER A 92 14.13 14.19 -0.53
C SER A 92 14.31 14.92 0.81
N TYR A 93 13.97 14.29 1.94
CA TYR A 93 14.26 14.84 3.27
C TYR A 93 15.73 14.68 3.67
N ALA A 94 16.43 13.62 3.24
CA ALA A 94 17.85 13.40 3.56
C ALA A 94 18.78 14.35 2.77
N ASP A 95 18.40 14.72 1.55
CA ASP A 95 19.17 15.65 0.72
C ASP A 95 18.92 17.14 1.06
N HIS A 96 17.99 17.43 1.98
CA HIS A 96 17.56 18.79 2.31
C HIS A 96 17.80 19.13 3.81
N GLU A 97 18.97 18.85 4.34
CA GLU A 97 19.43 19.52 5.57
C GLU A 97 19.74 21.02 5.35
N GLY A 98 19.10 21.68 4.42
CA GLY A 98 19.46 23.06 4.09
C GLY A 98 18.44 23.91 3.34
N SER A 99 17.19 23.47 3.06
CA SER A 99 16.21 24.42 2.52
C SER A 99 14.76 24.02 2.81
N THR A 100 14.09 24.89 3.52
CA THR A 100 12.64 24.96 3.68
C THR A 100 11.97 25.18 2.32
N PHE A 101 11.51 24.11 1.66
CA PHE A 101 10.50 24.22 0.63
C PHE A 101 9.21 23.55 1.12
N GLN A 102 8.26 24.40 1.47
CA GLN A 102 6.90 24.07 1.86
C GLN A 102 6.18 23.38 0.71
N SER A 103 5.84 22.11 0.87
CA SER A 103 4.68 21.52 0.23
C SER A 103 3.58 21.47 1.31
N ASP A 104 2.88 22.58 1.49
CA ASP A 104 1.96 22.87 2.60
C ASP A 104 0.85 21.82 2.81
N HIS A 105 0.40 21.12 1.78
CA HIS A 105 -0.74 20.21 1.91
C HIS A 105 -0.39 18.80 2.42
N GLY A 106 0.74 18.23 2.01
CA GLY A 106 1.18 16.91 2.47
C GLY A 106 1.56 16.91 3.95
N ASP A 107 2.11 18.00 4.42
CA ASP A 107 2.56 18.15 5.81
C ASP A 107 1.39 18.39 6.77
N ILE A 108 0.37 19.14 6.36
CA ILE A 108 -0.85 19.37 7.15
C ILE A 108 -1.59 18.04 7.36
N ILE A 109 -1.83 17.26 6.29
CA ILE A 109 -2.51 15.96 6.38
C ILE A 109 -1.69 14.99 7.25
N SER A 110 -0.36 14.96 7.07
CA SER A 110 0.55 14.11 7.85
C SER A 110 0.52 14.49 9.34
N LYS A 111 0.50 15.78 9.66
CA LYS A 111 0.42 16.30 11.01
C LYS A 111 -0.91 15.96 11.66
N VAL A 112 -2.03 16.22 10.97
CA VAL A 112 -3.38 15.89 11.44
C VAL A 112 -3.53 14.39 11.73
N VAL A 113 -3.04 13.52 10.84
CA VAL A 113 -3.09 12.07 11.05
C VAL A 113 -2.24 11.65 12.24
N LYS A 114 -1.04 12.22 12.42
CA LYS A 114 -0.18 11.94 13.58
C LYS A 114 -0.85 12.37 14.89
N GLU A 115 -1.39 13.57 14.94
CA GLU A 115 -2.10 14.08 16.12
C GLU A 115 -3.33 13.23 16.45
N ALA A 116 -4.09 12.82 15.44
CA ALA A 116 -5.24 11.94 15.63
C ALA A 116 -4.84 10.54 16.13
N ILE A 117 -3.70 9.99 15.67
CA ILE A 117 -3.16 8.71 16.16
C ILE A 117 -2.70 8.86 17.61
N GLU A 118 -2.04 9.96 17.98
CA GLU A 118 -1.66 10.26 19.35
C GLU A 118 -2.91 10.33 20.26
N ALA A 119 -3.95 11.02 19.82
CA ALA A 119 -5.20 11.17 20.56
C ALA A 119 -5.98 9.86 20.76
N LEU A 120 -5.74 8.83 19.93
CA LEU A 120 -6.34 7.50 20.13
C LEU A 120 -5.82 6.79 21.37
N GLY A 121 -4.58 7.09 21.79
CA GLY A 121 -3.89 6.40 22.88
C GLY A 121 -3.60 4.93 22.59
N ASP A 122 -2.91 4.28 23.52
CA ASP A 122 -2.62 2.84 23.40
C ASP A 122 -3.87 1.97 23.68
N PRO A 123 -3.91 0.80 23.07
CA PRO A 123 -2.94 0.22 22.14
C PRO A 123 -3.11 0.62 20.67
N CYS A 124 -4.04 1.50 20.34
CA CYS A 124 -4.30 1.87 18.94
C CYS A 124 -3.15 2.70 18.35
N LYS A 125 -2.59 3.63 19.13
CA LYS A 125 -1.40 4.40 18.74
C LYS A 125 -0.26 3.47 18.32
N SER A 126 0.13 2.56 19.20
CA SER A 126 1.24 1.63 18.95
C SER A 126 0.99 0.73 17.73
N VAL A 127 -0.18 0.11 17.62
CA VAL A 127 -0.52 -0.77 16.48
C VAL A 127 -0.48 -0.02 15.16
N LEU A 128 -1.05 1.19 15.10
CA LEU A 128 -1.07 1.98 13.87
C LEU A 128 0.33 2.52 13.52
N THR A 129 1.08 2.98 14.53
CA THR A 129 2.46 3.45 14.33
C THR A 129 3.37 2.34 13.82
N TYR A 130 3.38 1.19 14.45
CA TYR A 130 4.21 0.06 14.04
C TYR A 130 3.87 -0.42 12.63
N TYR A 131 2.59 -0.47 12.28
CA TYR A 131 2.18 -0.94 10.97
C TYR A 131 2.41 0.07 9.84
N TYR A 132 2.01 1.34 10.02
CA TYR A 132 2.02 2.34 8.95
C TYR A 132 3.30 3.17 8.86
N PHE A 133 4.01 3.38 9.97
CA PHE A 133 5.21 4.20 10.00
C PHE A 133 6.49 3.37 10.15
N ASN A 134 6.46 2.29 10.91
CA ASN A 134 7.61 1.42 11.10
C ASN A 134 7.60 0.21 10.15
N GLU A 135 6.55 0.07 9.31
CA GLU A 135 6.39 -1.00 8.31
C GLU A 135 6.57 -2.42 8.87
N MET A 136 6.26 -2.62 10.14
CA MET A 136 6.37 -3.92 10.80
C MET A 136 5.33 -4.91 10.29
N SER A 137 5.70 -6.18 10.20
CA SER A 137 4.75 -7.25 9.89
C SER A 137 3.73 -7.44 11.03
N MET A 138 2.59 -8.06 10.73
CA MET A 138 1.59 -8.37 11.77
C MET A 138 2.13 -9.34 12.83
N SER A 139 3.06 -10.23 12.45
CA SER A 139 3.72 -11.14 13.37
C SER A 139 4.65 -10.40 14.31
N ASP A 140 5.50 -9.50 13.77
CA ASP A 140 6.43 -8.72 14.58
C ASP A 140 5.69 -7.79 15.57
N ILE A 141 4.55 -7.24 15.14
CA ILE A 141 3.69 -6.43 16.03
C ILE A 141 3.06 -7.31 17.11
N ALA A 142 2.64 -8.55 16.77
CA ALA A 142 2.08 -9.47 17.75
C ALA A 142 3.11 -9.78 18.83
N ASP A 143 4.34 -10.13 18.43
CA ASP A 143 5.43 -10.42 19.35
C ASP A 143 5.79 -9.21 20.22
N ARG A 144 5.90 -8.03 19.61
CA ARG A 144 6.28 -6.80 20.30
C ARG A 144 5.23 -6.30 21.30
N MET A 145 3.96 -6.54 21.03
CA MET A 145 2.83 -6.10 21.85
C MET A 145 2.20 -7.21 22.68
N ASN A 146 2.81 -8.40 22.73
CA ASN A 146 2.33 -9.57 23.44
C ASN A 146 0.89 -9.99 23.04
N TYR A 147 0.57 -9.90 21.76
CA TYR A 147 -0.66 -10.49 21.23
C TYR A 147 -0.45 -11.96 20.87
N SER A 148 -1.52 -12.75 20.98
CA SER A 148 -1.47 -14.20 20.76
C SER A 148 -1.07 -14.61 19.33
N ASN A 149 -1.36 -13.80 18.33
CA ASN A 149 -1.04 -14.07 16.92
C ASN A 149 -1.27 -12.84 16.02
N ALA A 150 -0.81 -12.96 14.76
CA ALA A 150 -0.96 -11.94 13.72
C ALA A 150 -2.43 -11.59 13.41
N ASP A 151 -3.36 -12.54 13.51
CA ASP A 151 -4.78 -12.29 13.25
C ASP A 151 -5.42 -11.41 14.32
N THR A 152 -4.99 -11.55 15.57
CA THR A 152 -5.39 -10.66 16.67
C THR A 152 -4.94 -9.22 16.39
N VAL A 153 -3.71 -9.02 15.92
CA VAL A 153 -3.19 -7.69 15.51
C VAL A 153 -3.98 -7.13 14.33
N LYS A 154 -4.28 -7.97 13.35
CA LYS A 154 -5.07 -7.60 12.17
C LYS A 154 -6.47 -7.08 12.54
N ALA A 155 -7.15 -7.83 13.44
CA ALA A 155 -8.46 -7.43 13.95
C ALA A 155 -8.35 -6.12 14.77
N LYS A 156 -7.32 -5.99 15.61
CA LYS A 156 -7.06 -4.79 16.40
C LYS A 156 -6.78 -3.59 15.50
N LYS A 157 -5.89 -3.73 14.52
CA LYS A 157 -5.59 -2.69 13.52
C LYS A 157 -6.85 -2.20 12.83
N TYR A 158 -7.73 -3.11 12.39
CA TYR A 158 -8.99 -2.74 11.75
C TYR A 158 -9.87 -1.87 12.67
N LYS A 159 -10.04 -2.28 13.93
CA LYS A 159 -10.81 -1.51 14.91
C LYS A 159 -10.18 -0.14 15.19
N CYS A 160 -8.86 -0.08 15.33
CA CYS A 160 -8.13 1.17 15.57
C CYS A 160 -8.23 2.13 14.36
N LYS A 161 -8.11 1.60 13.12
CA LYS A 161 -8.31 2.40 11.91
C LYS A 161 -9.73 2.99 11.83
N LYS A 162 -10.75 2.21 12.20
CA LYS A 162 -12.13 2.69 12.22
C LYS A 162 -12.35 3.81 13.24
N ARG A 163 -11.71 3.68 14.42
CA ARG A 163 -11.73 4.73 15.45
C ARG A 163 -11.02 6.01 14.98
N LEU A 164 -9.87 5.85 14.30
CA LEU A 164 -9.12 6.96 13.71
C LEU A 164 -9.96 7.71 12.68
N ASP A 165 -10.64 7.00 11.78
CA ASP A 165 -11.51 7.58 10.76
C ASP A 165 -12.66 8.41 11.39
N ILE A 166 -13.28 7.88 12.44
CA ILE A 166 -14.33 8.60 13.19
C ILE A 166 -13.76 9.85 13.86
N LEU A 167 -12.58 9.77 14.46
CA LEU A 167 -11.94 10.88 15.15
C LEU A 167 -11.57 12.00 14.18
N ILE A 168 -11.00 11.65 13.03
CA ILE A 168 -10.65 12.62 11.99
C ILE A 168 -11.92 13.30 11.46
N LYS A 169 -12.96 12.55 11.12
CA LYS A 169 -14.22 13.09 10.61
C LYS A 169 -14.96 13.98 11.61
N LYS A 170 -14.76 13.74 12.90
CA LYS A 170 -15.36 14.58 13.97
C LYS A 170 -14.65 15.91 14.13
N ASN A 171 -13.33 15.93 13.98
CA ASN A 171 -12.48 17.08 14.30
C ASN A 171 -12.12 17.93 13.08
N TYR A 172 -12.29 17.38 11.86
CA TYR A 172 -11.89 18.04 10.62
C TYR A 172 -12.97 17.85 9.55
N ASN A 173 -13.34 18.94 8.89
CA ASN A 173 -14.22 18.91 7.73
C ASN A 173 -13.41 18.65 6.45
N GLN A 174 -14.09 18.20 5.38
CA GLN A 174 -13.44 17.96 4.08
C GLN A 174 -12.80 19.23 3.50
N GLU A 175 -13.34 20.40 3.85
CA GLU A 175 -12.85 21.72 3.43
C GLU A 175 -11.50 22.09 4.08
N ASP A 176 -11.19 21.55 5.26
CA ASP A 176 -9.92 21.79 5.96
C ASP A 176 -8.71 21.11 5.27
N PHE A 177 -8.97 20.21 4.31
CA PHE A 177 -7.95 19.47 3.57
C PHE A 177 -7.76 19.94 2.13
N PHE A 178 -8.58 20.86 1.63
CA PHE A 178 -8.59 21.27 0.21
C PHE A 178 -8.45 22.78 -0.01
N ASN A 179 -8.19 23.58 1.04
CA ASN A 179 -7.88 25.01 0.93
C ASN A 179 -6.39 25.27 0.98
#